data_68de86df12dfd6eb9bb0170d15dc81a4
#
_entry.id   68de86df12dfd6eb9bb0170d15dc81a4
#
_cell.length_a   1.000
_cell.length_b   1.000
_cell.length_c   1.000
_cell.angle_alpha   90.00
_cell.angle_beta   90.00
_cell.angle_gamma   90.00
#
_symmetry.space_group_name_H-M   'P 1'
#
loop_
_entity.id
_entity.type
_entity.pdbx_description
1 polymer ?
#
loop_
_entity_poly.entity_id
_entity_poly.type
_entity_poly.pdbx_seq_one_letter_code
_entity_poly.pdbx_strand_id
1 'polypeptide(L)'
;MSLTLHTLHPQKGASKGKKRIGRGLGSKGTYSGRGVKGQGARSGVTGLQKLGIRQVMLATPKARGFKSNRPQAQVVNVGDLSKHFSGGAKVSPEILVKKGLVESASMPVKILAGGEIKIVITLTDCKISATAKEKIEKAGGTVVQR
;
A
#
# COMPACT_ATOMS: atom_id res chain seq x y z
N MET A 1 -34.86 -7.97 -28.37
CA MET A 1 -35.50 -9.07 -27.61
C MET A 1 -36.02 -8.50 -26.31
N SER A 2 -37.32 -8.67 -26.00
CA SER A 2 -37.90 -8.23 -24.74
C SER A 2 -37.47 -9.16 -23.61
N LEU A 3 -36.92 -8.62 -22.52
CA LEU A 3 -36.61 -9.35 -21.32
C LEU A 3 -37.91 -9.75 -20.61
N THR A 4 -38.08 -11.06 -20.43
CA THR A 4 -39.22 -11.64 -19.71
C THR A 4 -38.68 -12.34 -18.45
N LEU A 5 -39.53 -12.52 -17.43
CA LEU A 5 -39.10 -13.11 -16.13
C LEU A 5 -38.46 -14.49 -16.29
N HIS A 6 -38.91 -15.31 -17.21
CA HIS A 6 -38.36 -16.65 -17.45
C HIS A 6 -37.05 -16.64 -18.26
N THR A 7 -36.66 -15.54 -18.86
CA THR A 7 -35.40 -15.39 -19.61
C THR A 7 -34.25 -14.81 -18.79
N LEU A 8 -34.54 -14.44 -17.53
CA LEU A 8 -33.52 -13.96 -16.61
C LEU A 8 -32.68 -15.13 -16.08
N HIS A 9 -31.48 -15.24 -16.58
CA HIS A 9 -30.49 -16.20 -16.11
C HIS A 9 -29.26 -15.48 -15.60
N PRO A 10 -28.66 -15.95 -14.47
CA PRO A 10 -27.38 -15.42 -14.03
C PRO A 10 -26.31 -15.70 -15.09
N GLN A 11 -25.31 -14.83 -15.18
CA GLN A 11 -24.18 -15.05 -16.08
C GLN A 11 -23.47 -16.37 -15.74
N LYS A 12 -22.91 -17.03 -16.76
CA LYS A 12 -22.16 -18.27 -16.60
C LYS A 12 -21.00 -18.06 -15.62
N GLY A 13 -21.03 -18.80 -14.49
CA GLY A 13 -20.02 -18.68 -13.42
C GLY A 13 -20.39 -17.73 -12.27
N ALA A 14 -21.52 -17.01 -12.33
CA ALA A 14 -21.98 -16.14 -11.24
C ALA A 14 -22.34 -16.91 -9.96
N SER A 15 -22.78 -18.16 -10.09
CA SER A 15 -23.01 -19.05 -8.94
C SER A 15 -22.14 -20.30 -9.03
N LYS A 16 -21.35 -20.56 -8.00
CA LYS A 16 -20.52 -21.75 -7.91
C LYS A 16 -21.14 -22.74 -6.90
N GLY A 17 -21.55 -23.90 -7.39
CA GLY A 17 -22.06 -24.97 -6.52
C GLY A 17 -21.01 -25.38 -5.49
N LYS A 18 -21.38 -25.45 -4.21
CA LYS A 18 -20.51 -25.93 -3.14
C LYS A 18 -20.19 -27.40 -3.34
N LYS A 19 -18.91 -27.74 -3.41
CA LYS A 19 -18.48 -29.15 -3.50
C LYS A 19 -18.89 -29.92 -2.22
N ARG A 20 -19.71 -30.97 -2.38
CA ARG A 20 -20.09 -31.86 -1.28
C ARG A 20 -19.06 -32.96 -1.17
N ILE A 21 -18.44 -33.12 -0.02
CA ILE A 21 -17.43 -34.14 0.28
C ILE A 21 -17.98 -35.17 1.26
N GLY A 22 -17.39 -36.36 1.30
CA GLY A 22 -17.83 -37.43 2.18
C GLY A 22 -19.20 -38.07 1.77
N ARG A 23 -19.49 -38.12 0.45
CA ARG A 23 -20.74 -38.67 -0.09
C ARG A 23 -20.50 -39.91 -0.98
N GLY A 24 -19.71 -40.84 -0.51
CA GLY A 24 -19.37 -42.09 -1.17
C GLY A 24 -18.06 -42.06 -1.96
N LEU A 25 -17.57 -43.26 -2.29
CA LEU A 25 -16.26 -43.42 -2.97
C LEU A 25 -16.29 -42.98 -4.44
N GLY A 26 -17.42 -43.11 -5.14
CA GLY A 26 -17.58 -42.64 -6.53
C GLY A 26 -17.72 -41.14 -6.67
N SER A 27 -17.79 -40.39 -5.58
CA SER A 27 -17.90 -38.92 -5.61
C SER A 27 -16.52 -38.25 -5.73
N LYS A 28 -16.50 -36.98 -6.24
CA LYS A 28 -15.29 -36.15 -6.33
C LYS A 28 -14.70 -35.73 -4.97
N GLY A 29 -15.19 -36.27 -3.86
CA GLY A 29 -14.77 -35.92 -2.50
C GLY A 29 -14.36 -37.15 -1.68
N THR A 30 -13.76 -38.14 -2.31
CA THR A 30 -13.25 -39.35 -1.67
C THR A 30 -12.34 -39.01 -0.48
N TYR A 31 -12.51 -39.72 0.63
CA TYR A 31 -11.83 -39.50 1.91
C TYR A 31 -11.90 -38.02 2.38
N SER A 32 -12.97 -37.34 2.07
CA SER A 32 -13.22 -35.95 2.41
C SER A 32 -12.09 -34.97 1.97
N GLY A 33 -11.35 -35.34 0.94
CA GLY A 33 -10.25 -34.54 0.39
C GLY A 33 -8.98 -34.54 1.22
N ARG A 34 -8.87 -35.40 2.26
CA ARG A 34 -7.67 -35.46 3.13
C ARG A 34 -6.60 -36.44 2.63
N GLY A 35 -6.92 -37.23 1.60
CA GLY A 35 -6.05 -38.31 1.14
C GLY A 35 -6.25 -39.59 1.97
N VAL A 36 -5.47 -40.64 1.68
CA VAL A 36 -5.67 -42.00 2.24
C VAL A 36 -4.92 -42.17 3.55
N LYS A 37 -3.66 -41.85 3.60
CA LYS A 37 -2.76 -42.01 4.77
C LYS A 37 -1.96 -40.75 4.98
N GLY A 38 -1.29 -40.62 6.11
CA GLY A 38 -0.45 -39.50 6.44
C GLY A 38 -0.95 -38.71 7.64
N GLN A 39 -0.10 -37.89 8.16
CA GLN A 39 -0.34 -37.11 9.38
C GLN A 39 -1.53 -36.17 9.24
N GLY A 40 -1.71 -35.53 8.08
CA GLY A 40 -2.80 -34.57 7.83
C GLY A 40 -4.17 -35.18 7.66
N ALA A 41 -4.26 -36.52 7.41
CA ALA A 41 -5.53 -37.24 7.28
C ALA A 41 -6.11 -37.67 8.64
N ARG A 42 -5.28 -37.74 9.69
CA ARG A 42 -5.67 -38.18 11.03
C ARG A 42 -6.04 -37.01 11.93
N SER A 43 -6.80 -37.27 12.99
CA SER A 43 -7.06 -36.31 14.06
C SER A 43 -5.85 -36.21 15.01
N GLY A 44 -5.79 -35.19 15.82
CA GLY A 44 -4.78 -35.04 16.87
C GLY A 44 -3.58 -34.16 16.52
N VAL A 45 -3.23 -33.98 15.25
CA VAL A 45 -2.16 -33.08 14.85
C VAL A 45 -2.74 -31.86 14.14
N THR A 46 -2.70 -30.73 14.79
CA THR A 46 -3.26 -29.46 14.30
C THR A 46 -2.22 -28.35 14.29
N GLY A 47 -2.48 -27.31 13.51
CA GLY A 47 -1.65 -26.10 13.50
C GLY A 47 -0.23 -26.32 13.01
N LEU A 48 0.70 -25.66 13.66
CA LEU A 48 2.11 -25.57 13.26
C LEU A 48 2.87 -26.91 13.35
N GLN A 49 2.42 -27.84 14.16
CA GLN A 49 3.03 -29.18 14.29
C GLN A 49 3.02 -29.96 12.96
N LYS A 50 1.99 -29.75 12.10
CA LYS A 50 1.90 -30.39 10.80
C LYS A 50 2.98 -29.94 9.82
N LEU A 51 3.51 -28.77 9.99
CA LEU A 51 4.41 -28.12 9.03
C LEU A 51 5.89 -28.39 9.29
N GLY A 52 6.24 -29.02 10.41
CA GLY A 52 7.63 -29.26 10.77
C GLY A 52 8.46 -27.98 10.99
N ILE A 53 7.80 -26.85 11.20
CA ILE A 53 8.45 -25.53 11.26
C ILE A 53 9.00 -25.17 12.63
N ARG A 54 8.99 -26.12 13.60
CA ARG A 54 9.48 -25.86 14.95
C ARG A 54 10.89 -25.25 14.97
N GLN A 55 11.79 -25.80 14.16
CA GLN A 55 13.17 -25.32 14.11
C GLN A 55 13.28 -23.91 13.53
N VAL A 56 12.48 -23.62 12.49
CA VAL A 56 12.40 -22.28 11.91
C VAL A 56 11.86 -21.28 12.93
N MET A 57 10.85 -21.65 13.70
CA MET A 57 10.29 -20.79 14.76
C MET A 57 11.30 -20.52 15.88
N LEU A 58 12.08 -21.53 16.27
CA LEU A 58 13.12 -21.35 17.28
C LEU A 58 14.28 -20.47 16.79
N ALA A 59 14.61 -20.55 15.50
CA ALA A 59 15.64 -19.74 14.87
C ALA A 59 15.20 -18.31 14.55
N THR A 60 13.87 -18.08 14.47
CA THR A 60 13.33 -16.75 14.13
C THR A 60 13.57 -15.77 15.30
N PRO A 61 14.32 -14.69 15.08
CA PRO A 61 14.58 -13.70 16.11
C PRO A 61 13.31 -12.96 16.53
N LYS A 62 13.25 -12.52 17.77
CA LYS A 62 12.16 -11.66 18.25
C LYS A 62 12.17 -10.34 17.52
N ALA A 63 11.01 -9.90 17.03
CA ALA A 63 10.85 -8.53 16.56
C ALA A 63 10.92 -7.56 17.75
N ARG A 64 11.98 -6.73 17.79
CA ARG A 64 12.16 -5.72 18.83
C ARG A 64 11.64 -4.38 18.36
N GLY A 65 11.12 -3.58 19.29
CA GLY A 65 10.54 -2.27 19.03
C GLY A 65 9.12 -2.35 18.43
N PHE A 66 8.69 -1.26 17.88
CA PHE A 66 7.37 -1.12 17.24
C PHE A 66 7.48 -0.24 16.00
N LYS A 67 6.58 -0.45 15.04
CA LYS A 67 6.40 0.45 13.89
C LYS A 67 5.19 1.34 14.15
N SER A 68 5.38 2.64 13.99
CA SER A 68 4.26 3.59 14.05
C SER A 68 3.32 3.38 12.86
N ASN A 69 2.01 3.34 13.13
CA ASN A 69 0.98 3.30 12.09
C ASN A 69 0.64 4.69 11.53
N ARG A 70 1.32 5.74 12.00
CA ARG A 70 1.12 7.09 11.47
C ARG A 70 1.65 7.18 10.04
N PRO A 71 0.90 7.77 9.11
CA PRO A 71 1.38 7.97 7.74
C PRO A 71 2.66 8.80 7.75
N GLN A 72 3.68 8.31 7.07
CA GLN A 72 4.93 9.05 6.91
C GLN A 72 4.74 10.17 5.89
N ALA A 73 5.40 11.31 6.12
CA ALA A 73 5.38 12.39 5.15
C ALA A 73 6.14 12.01 3.89
N GLN A 74 5.56 12.31 2.74
CA GLN A 74 6.24 12.19 1.45
C GLN A 74 7.29 13.29 1.34
N VAL A 75 8.49 12.91 0.93
CA VAL A 75 9.63 13.82 0.90
C VAL A 75 9.87 14.36 -0.50
N VAL A 76 10.06 15.66 -0.62
CA VAL A 76 10.45 16.33 -1.86
C VAL A 76 11.67 17.22 -1.56
N ASN A 77 12.69 17.18 -2.39
CA ASN A 77 13.88 18.01 -2.23
C ASN A 77 13.75 19.34 -2.97
N VAL A 78 14.39 20.36 -2.44
CA VAL A 78 14.44 21.71 -3.03
C VAL A 78 15.02 21.68 -4.45
N GLY A 79 16.02 20.83 -4.71
CA GLY A 79 16.60 20.66 -6.03
C GLY A 79 15.62 20.08 -7.07
N ASP A 80 14.69 19.23 -6.65
CA ASP A 80 13.68 18.70 -7.55
C ASP A 80 12.61 19.72 -7.88
N LEU A 81 12.28 20.61 -6.93
CA LEU A 81 11.41 21.75 -7.21
C LEU A 81 12.03 22.66 -8.27
N SER A 82 13.35 22.93 -8.21
CA SER A 82 14.02 23.77 -9.20
C SER A 82 14.04 23.18 -10.62
N LYS A 83 13.98 21.85 -10.76
CA LYS A 83 13.92 21.17 -12.07
C LYS A 83 12.52 21.16 -12.69
N HIS A 84 11.47 21.05 -11.86
CA HIS A 84 10.10 20.83 -12.32
C HIS A 84 9.23 22.10 -12.34
N PHE A 85 9.69 23.18 -11.70
CA PHE A 85 8.95 24.44 -11.63
C PHE A 85 9.75 25.59 -12.24
N SER A 86 9.04 26.57 -12.79
CA SER A 86 9.58 27.86 -13.23
C SER A 86 9.38 28.92 -12.16
N GLY A 87 10.09 30.04 -12.28
CA GLY A 87 9.99 31.13 -11.33
C GLY A 87 8.58 31.70 -11.17
N GLY A 88 8.21 32.04 -9.95
CA GLY A 88 6.87 32.53 -9.60
C GLY A 88 5.80 31.47 -9.39
N ALA A 89 6.14 30.19 -9.47
CA ALA A 89 5.16 29.11 -9.34
C ALA A 89 4.64 28.97 -7.90
N LYS A 90 3.32 28.75 -7.77
CA LYS A 90 2.69 28.30 -6.53
C LYS A 90 2.79 26.78 -6.44
N VAL A 91 3.31 26.27 -5.35
CA VAL A 91 3.51 24.84 -5.12
C VAL A 91 2.61 24.40 -3.97
N SER A 92 1.62 23.55 -4.29
CA SER A 92 0.73 22.89 -3.35
C SER A 92 0.87 21.38 -3.48
N PRO A 93 0.44 20.57 -2.49
CA PRO A 93 0.45 19.11 -2.59
C PRO A 93 -0.22 18.57 -3.85
N GLU A 94 -1.32 19.18 -4.29
CA GLU A 94 -2.04 18.80 -5.52
C GLU A 94 -1.20 19.00 -6.78
N ILE A 95 -0.45 20.11 -6.85
CA ILE A 95 0.41 20.40 -8.00
C ILE A 95 1.62 19.47 -8.02
N LEU A 96 2.14 19.10 -6.83
CA LEU A 96 3.22 18.11 -6.71
C LEU A 96 2.79 16.74 -7.21
N VAL A 97 1.55 16.31 -6.95
CA VAL A 97 0.97 15.07 -7.51
C VAL A 97 0.86 15.16 -9.04
N LYS A 98 0.35 16.27 -9.58
CA LYS A 98 0.25 16.48 -11.04
C LYS A 98 1.62 16.43 -11.74
N LYS A 99 2.68 16.84 -11.06
CA LYS A 99 4.06 16.76 -11.55
C LYS A 99 4.73 15.40 -11.28
N GLY A 100 4.07 14.48 -10.61
CA GLY A 100 4.62 13.16 -10.27
C GLY A 100 5.71 13.14 -9.21
N LEU A 101 5.86 14.21 -8.44
CA LEU A 101 6.84 14.32 -7.36
C LEU A 101 6.35 13.68 -6.06
N VAL A 102 5.05 13.50 -5.93
CA VAL A 102 4.36 12.95 -4.76
C VAL A 102 3.26 12.02 -5.22
N GLU A 103 3.02 10.93 -4.50
CA GLU A 103 2.02 9.92 -4.88
C GLU A 103 0.59 10.37 -4.59
N SER A 104 0.37 11.04 -3.46
CA SER A 104 -0.97 11.41 -3.00
C SER A 104 -0.99 12.77 -2.30
N ALA A 105 -2.00 13.58 -2.63
CA ALA A 105 -2.22 14.87 -1.96
C ALA A 105 -2.80 14.73 -0.54
N SER A 106 -3.40 13.58 -0.19
CA SER A 106 -3.96 13.34 1.14
C SER A 106 -2.90 13.04 2.20
N MET A 107 -1.69 12.61 1.79
CA MET A 107 -0.58 12.39 2.70
C MET A 107 0.19 13.70 2.96
N PRO A 108 0.73 13.87 4.17
CA PRO A 108 1.55 15.04 4.47
C PRO A 108 2.79 15.08 3.58
N VAL A 109 3.13 16.25 3.06
CA VAL A 109 4.34 16.50 2.26
C VAL A 109 5.34 17.25 3.09
N LYS A 110 6.62 16.84 3.04
CA LYS A 110 7.74 17.50 3.71
C LYS A 110 8.83 17.88 2.72
N ILE A 111 9.18 19.15 2.69
CA ILE A 111 10.24 19.67 1.82
C ILE A 111 11.55 19.70 2.58
N LEU A 112 12.57 19.10 2.00
CA LEU A 112 13.93 19.00 2.53
C LEU A 112 14.93 19.78 1.68
N ALA A 113 16.04 20.20 2.31
CA ALA A 113 17.04 21.10 1.73
C ALA A 113 18.00 20.46 0.72
N GLY A 114 17.73 19.23 0.22
CA GLY A 114 18.56 18.56 -0.77
C GLY A 114 18.62 19.34 -2.09
N GLY A 115 19.83 19.61 -2.58
CA GLY A 115 20.05 20.40 -3.80
C GLY A 115 20.02 21.91 -3.60
N GLU A 116 20.07 22.63 -4.72
CA GLU A 116 20.03 24.11 -4.77
C GLU A 116 18.74 24.58 -5.44
N ILE A 117 18.28 25.76 -5.00
CA ILE A 117 17.17 26.46 -5.62
C ILE A 117 17.64 27.82 -6.13
N LYS A 118 17.31 28.13 -7.40
CA LYS A 118 17.60 29.40 -8.06
C LYS A 118 16.34 30.12 -8.52
N ILE A 119 15.19 29.57 -8.21
CA ILE A 119 13.88 30.07 -8.64
C ILE A 119 13.06 30.55 -7.44
N VAL A 120 12.30 31.61 -7.65
CA VAL A 120 11.33 32.11 -6.67
C VAL A 120 10.10 31.24 -6.69
N ILE A 121 9.73 30.65 -5.55
CA ILE A 121 8.53 29.81 -5.42
C ILE A 121 7.72 30.21 -4.20
N THR A 122 6.41 30.03 -4.28
CA THR A 122 5.48 30.16 -3.15
C THR A 122 4.98 28.79 -2.73
N LEU A 123 5.27 28.39 -1.50
CA LEU A 123 4.87 27.11 -0.95
C LEU A 123 3.61 27.25 -0.08
N THR A 124 2.62 26.39 -0.31
CA THR A 124 1.37 26.34 0.46
C THR A 124 1.11 24.93 0.96
N ASP A 125 0.63 24.80 2.19
CA ASP A 125 0.21 23.53 2.81
C ASP A 125 1.26 22.40 2.85
N CYS A 126 2.55 22.75 2.89
CA CYS A 126 3.66 21.81 2.98
C CYS A 126 4.45 22.03 4.28
N LYS A 127 4.90 20.93 4.91
CA LYS A 127 5.89 21.01 5.98
C LYS A 127 7.27 21.25 5.38
N ILE A 128 8.09 22.08 6.03
CA ILE A 128 9.40 22.47 5.53
C ILE A 128 10.44 22.31 6.63
N SER A 129 11.64 21.84 6.30
CA SER A 129 12.76 21.82 7.24
C SER A 129 13.34 23.23 7.40
N ALA A 130 13.96 23.52 8.56
CA ALA A 130 14.56 24.84 8.83
C ALA A 130 15.57 25.24 7.73
N THR A 131 16.47 24.36 7.39
CA THR A 131 17.47 24.57 6.34
C THR A 131 16.88 24.74 4.93
N ALA A 132 15.75 24.08 4.63
CA ALA A 132 15.05 24.28 3.36
C ALA A 132 14.36 25.65 3.32
N LYS A 133 13.79 26.10 4.43
CA LYS A 133 13.16 27.40 4.56
C LYS A 133 14.17 28.51 4.28
N GLU A 134 15.36 28.48 4.90
CA GLU A 134 16.43 29.44 4.64
C GLU A 134 16.86 29.51 3.17
N LYS A 135 16.99 28.35 2.50
CA LYS A 135 17.33 28.30 1.07
C LYS A 135 16.27 28.95 0.19
N ILE A 136 14.99 28.72 0.50
CA ILE A 136 13.85 29.24 -0.25
C ILE A 136 13.73 30.75 -0.04
N GLU A 137 13.88 31.24 1.20
CA GLU A 137 13.86 32.65 1.53
C GLU A 137 15.05 33.42 0.91
N LYS A 138 16.25 32.82 0.91
CA LYS A 138 17.42 33.39 0.21
C LYS A 138 17.19 33.47 -1.30
N ALA A 139 16.42 32.58 -1.89
CA ALA A 139 16.04 32.66 -3.31
C ALA A 139 14.85 33.59 -3.58
N GLY A 140 14.33 34.29 -2.55
CA GLY A 140 13.20 35.23 -2.67
C GLY A 140 11.82 34.56 -2.65
N GLY A 141 11.76 33.27 -2.29
CA GLY A 141 10.50 32.52 -2.17
C GLY A 141 9.74 32.81 -0.88
N THR A 142 8.45 32.54 -0.87
CA THR A 142 7.56 32.68 0.30
C THR A 142 6.99 31.34 0.74
N VAL A 143 6.85 31.18 2.07
CA VAL A 143 6.34 29.99 2.70
C VAL A 143 5.07 30.35 3.47
N VAL A 144 3.94 29.80 3.03
CA VAL A 144 2.65 29.94 3.72
C VAL A 144 2.36 28.61 4.41
N GLN A 145 2.52 28.56 5.72
CA GLN A 145 2.12 27.43 6.56
C GLN A 145 0.69 27.68 7.07
N ARG A 146 -0.11 26.64 7.01
CA ARG A 146 -1.48 26.63 7.56
C ARG A 146 -1.48 25.97 8.93
#